data_23ee4a80b21da904dd52eaf5ffc467e4
#
_entry.id   23ee4a80b21da904dd52eaf5ffc467e4
#
_cell.length_a   1.000
_cell.length_b   1.000
_cell.length_c   1.000
_cell.angle_alpha   90.00
_cell.angle_beta   90.00
_cell.angle_gamma   90.00
#
_symmetry.space_group_name_H-M   'P 1'
#
loop_
_entity.id
_entity.type
_entity.pdbx_description
1 polymer ?
#
loop_
_entity_poly.entity_id
_entity_poly.type
_entity_poly.pdbx_seq_one_letter_code
_entity_poly.pdbx_strand_id
1 'polypeptide(L)'
;KSENIDIKKISPNFILSVIDKWKNNGWYPDEVILKKGEVIEKNLLQIYKIYQNKLIDLNACDFGDLLLHCVKLFQNNSDICEIYSKNFKYILVDEYQDTNIIQSKWLSLLSSHNKNLCCVGDDDQSIYSWRGAEIKNFLEFDKTYENTKVIRLEKNYRSTQNILYVASELIKNNMKRVGKKLFSDGEDGELINLDCYRNGKDEAINVGDKIEGLKKSFGYNNIAILVRAIFQTREFEERFLKIGLPYRIVGGIKFYERSEIKDCIAYLRIIYQTKDDLAFERIVNVPKRSVGDTTIKQIAEYAKQNNFSYYEASKKLIELNKIKPKTKIGLSIILNLIEKWKKDFQNKINHVKILQMILDESGYSQMLKNKKDLENENRIENIKELLSAMKEFDNLESFLEHVSLATSLDRDWEGEKVSLMTMHAAKGLEFDVVFLPGWEEGLFPHQKSIEEKGENGLEEERRLAYVGIT
;
A
#
# COMPACT_ATOMS: atom_id res chain seq x y z
N LYS A 1 -5.26 25.45 -6.71
CA LYS A 1 -4.67 26.53 -7.56
C LYS A 1 -5.57 27.76 -7.58
N SER A 2 -6.90 27.61 -7.64
CA SER A 2 -7.87 28.72 -7.58
C SER A 2 -7.79 29.52 -6.27
N GLU A 3 -7.39 28.88 -5.18
CA GLU A 3 -7.39 29.44 -3.82
C GLU A 3 -5.99 29.90 -3.35
N ASN A 4 -5.03 30.09 -4.27
CA ASN A 4 -3.65 30.49 -3.96
C ASN A 4 -2.92 29.67 -2.89
N ILE A 5 -3.32 28.41 -2.72
CA ILE A 5 -2.68 27.51 -1.76
C ILE A 5 -1.35 27.03 -2.33
N ASP A 6 -0.30 27.17 -1.56
CA ASP A 6 1.02 26.67 -1.92
C ASP A 6 1.02 25.13 -1.88
N ILE A 7 0.80 24.53 -3.06
CA ILE A 7 0.78 23.07 -3.26
C ILE A 7 2.11 22.40 -2.81
N LYS A 8 3.20 23.18 -2.71
CA LYS A 8 4.48 22.70 -2.20
C LYS A 8 4.46 22.47 -0.68
N LYS A 9 3.59 23.18 0.04
CA LYS A 9 3.45 23.06 1.50
C LYS A 9 2.40 22.04 1.91
N ILE A 10 1.32 21.89 1.14
CA ILE A 10 0.21 21.00 1.47
C ILE A 10 -0.16 20.20 0.21
N SER A 11 0.08 18.88 0.24
CA SER A 11 -0.21 18.02 -0.91
C SER A 11 -1.72 17.79 -1.10
N PRO A 12 -2.23 17.64 -2.32
CA PRO A 12 -3.64 17.30 -2.57
C PRO A 12 -4.07 15.98 -1.85
N ASN A 13 -3.21 14.99 -1.79
CA ASN A 13 -3.50 13.71 -1.12
C ASN A 13 -3.66 13.90 0.39
N PHE A 14 -2.84 14.74 1.01
CA PHE A 14 -3.00 15.07 2.42
C PHE A 14 -4.33 15.78 2.68
N ILE A 15 -4.73 16.72 1.80
CA ILE A 15 -6.04 17.40 1.90
C ILE A 15 -7.17 16.38 1.81
N LEU A 16 -7.11 15.48 0.82
CA LEU A 16 -8.12 14.44 0.64
C LEU A 16 -8.18 13.50 1.85
N SER A 17 -7.06 13.09 2.42
CA SER A 17 -7.04 12.23 3.60
C SER A 17 -7.66 12.91 4.83
N VAL A 18 -7.49 14.23 4.99
CA VAL A 18 -8.14 14.98 6.07
C VAL A 18 -9.65 15.11 5.83
N ILE A 19 -10.07 15.39 4.60
CA ILE A 19 -11.49 15.45 4.23
C ILE A 19 -12.15 14.08 4.46
N ASP A 20 -11.51 13.01 4.04
CA ASP A 20 -12.00 11.64 4.24
C ASP A 20 -12.15 11.31 5.73
N LYS A 21 -11.16 11.69 6.54
CA LYS A 21 -11.24 11.56 8.00
C LYS A 21 -12.44 12.31 8.58
N TRP A 22 -12.73 13.53 8.13
CA TRP A 22 -13.90 14.28 8.58
C TRP A 22 -15.21 13.62 8.15
N LYS A 23 -15.29 13.11 6.91
CA LYS A 23 -16.45 12.36 6.40
C LYS A 23 -16.65 11.05 7.18
N ASN A 24 -15.58 10.33 7.49
CA ASN A 24 -15.62 9.10 8.31
C ASN A 24 -16.11 9.35 9.75
N ASN A 25 -15.95 10.58 10.26
CA ASN A 25 -16.55 11.03 11.51
C ASN A 25 -18.02 11.54 11.36
N GLY A 26 -18.52 11.59 10.14
CA GLY A 26 -19.87 12.04 9.84
C GLY A 26 -20.05 13.56 9.83
N TRP A 27 -18.97 14.31 9.54
CA TRP A 27 -18.99 15.77 9.57
C TRP A 27 -19.02 16.37 8.16
N TYR A 28 -20.05 17.17 7.88
CA TYR A 28 -20.03 18.13 6.78
C TYR A 28 -19.10 19.31 7.10
N PRO A 29 -18.73 20.12 6.10
CA PRO A 29 -17.84 21.28 6.33
C PRO A 29 -18.26 22.20 7.46
N ASP A 30 -19.56 22.38 7.69
CA ASP A 30 -20.08 23.25 8.75
C ASP A 30 -20.16 22.58 10.12
N GLU A 31 -19.93 21.28 10.20
CA GLU A 31 -19.96 20.49 11.44
C GLU A 31 -18.55 20.15 11.97
N VAL A 32 -17.51 20.51 11.21
CA VAL A 32 -16.13 20.27 11.61
C VAL A 32 -15.77 21.13 12.82
N ILE A 33 -15.42 20.45 13.92
CA ILE A 33 -14.98 21.10 15.16
C ILE A 33 -13.46 21.27 15.10
N LEU A 34 -13.00 22.52 14.92
CA LEU A 34 -11.58 22.85 14.91
C LEU A 34 -11.04 22.97 16.33
N LYS A 35 -9.86 22.42 16.59
CA LYS A 35 -9.12 22.69 17.83
C LYS A 35 -8.62 24.14 17.82
N LYS A 36 -8.69 24.81 18.97
CA LYS A 36 -8.26 26.21 19.08
C LYS A 36 -6.77 26.35 18.75
N GLY A 37 -6.43 27.12 17.70
CA GLY A 37 -5.07 27.59 17.42
C GLY A 37 -4.41 27.13 16.10
N GLU A 38 -4.98 26.22 15.33
CA GLU A 38 -4.35 25.73 14.12
C GLU A 38 -4.84 26.46 12.86
N VAL A 39 -3.98 27.37 12.34
CA VAL A 39 -4.23 28.11 11.08
C VAL A 39 -4.36 27.17 9.88
N ILE A 40 -3.64 26.04 9.89
CA ILE A 40 -3.66 25.03 8.83
C ILE A 40 -5.05 24.39 8.73
N GLU A 41 -5.68 24.06 9.85
CA GLU A 41 -7.02 23.44 9.87
C GLU A 41 -8.09 24.36 9.30
N LYS A 42 -8.01 25.68 9.53
CA LYS A 42 -8.94 26.66 8.93
C LYS A 42 -8.86 26.66 7.41
N ASN A 43 -7.65 26.62 6.84
CA ASN A 43 -7.45 26.56 5.40
C ASN A 43 -7.98 25.23 4.82
N LEU A 44 -7.77 24.11 5.51
CA LEU A 44 -8.27 22.80 5.11
C LEU A 44 -9.81 22.78 5.13
N LEU A 45 -10.43 23.38 6.13
CA LEU A 45 -11.89 23.49 6.20
C LEU A 45 -12.46 24.32 5.04
N GLN A 46 -11.81 25.45 4.68
CA GLN A 46 -12.20 26.23 3.52
C GLN A 46 -12.09 25.40 2.23
N ILE A 47 -11.02 24.62 2.08
CA ILE A 47 -10.86 23.71 0.93
C ILE A 47 -11.96 22.66 0.91
N TYR A 48 -12.32 22.08 2.07
CA TYR A 48 -13.40 21.09 2.16
C TYR A 48 -14.74 21.69 1.69
N LYS A 49 -15.07 22.93 2.08
CA LYS A 49 -16.27 23.65 1.59
C LYS A 49 -16.27 23.77 0.07
N ILE A 50 -15.15 24.21 -0.50
CA ILE A 50 -15.02 24.38 -1.95
C ILE A 50 -15.09 23.03 -2.67
N TYR A 51 -14.44 22.01 -2.12
CA TYR A 51 -14.45 20.65 -2.65
C TYR A 51 -15.88 20.09 -2.69
N GLN A 52 -16.62 20.21 -1.60
CA GLN A 52 -17.99 19.73 -1.50
C GLN A 52 -18.93 20.45 -2.47
N ASN A 53 -18.83 21.79 -2.57
CA ASN A 53 -19.59 22.55 -3.55
C ASN A 53 -19.26 22.11 -4.99
N LYS A 54 -17.98 21.83 -5.26
CA LYS A 54 -17.57 21.36 -6.60
C LYS A 54 -18.14 20.00 -6.95
N LEU A 55 -18.26 19.09 -5.98
CA LEU A 55 -18.92 17.78 -6.18
C LEU A 55 -20.41 17.98 -6.49
N ILE A 56 -21.09 18.90 -5.80
CA ILE A 56 -22.48 19.25 -6.08
C ILE A 56 -22.63 19.82 -7.49
N ASP A 57 -21.80 20.79 -7.90
CA ASP A 57 -21.80 21.37 -9.24
C ASP A 57 -21.63 20.32 -10.35
N LEU A 58 -20.84 19.29 -10.07
CA LEU A 58 -20.54 18.19 -11.00
C LEU A 58 -21.60 17.06 -10.94
N ASN A 59 -22.60 17.17 -10.06
CA ASN A 59 -23.55 16.11 -9.74
C ASN A 59 -22.83 14.78 -9.44
N ALA A 60 -21.79 14.84 -8.60
CA ALA A 60 -20.91 13.74 -8.24
C ALA A 60 -20.79 13.63 -6.72
N CYS A 61 -20.40 12.46 -6.24
CA CYS A 61 -20.04 12.19 -4.85
C CYS A 61 -18.77 11.33 -4.81
N ASP A 62 -17.97 11.48 -3.76
CA ASP A 62 -16.89 10.54 -3.45
C ASP A 62 -17.38 9.40 -2.55
N PHE A 63 -16.50 8.42 -2.26
CA PHE A 63 -16.88 7.27 -1.44
C PHE A 63 -17.32 7.66 -0.01
N GLY A 64 -16.72 8.67 0.59
CA GLY A 64 -17.11 9.19 1.90
C GLY A 64 -18.52 9.81 1.88
N ASP A 65 -18.86 10.48 0.77
CA ASP A 65 -20.20 11.08 0.58
C ASP A 65 -21.31 10.05 0.54
N LEU A 66 -21.08 8.85 0.03
CA LEU A 66 -22.10 7.80 -0.05
C LEU A 66 -22.68 7.51 1.32
N LEU A 67 -21.84 7.34 2.33
CA LEU A 67 -22.28 7.12 3.70
C LEU A 67 -22.79 8.41 4.35
N LEU A 68 -22.05 9.52 4.18
CA LEU A 68 -22.38 10.80 4.78
C LEU A 68 -23.76 11.30 4.35
N HIS A 69 -24.05 11.24 3.06
CA HIS A 69 -25.36 11.64 2.53
C HIS A 69 -26.50 10.71 2.97
N CYS A 70 -26.25 9.37 3.02
CA CYS A 70 -27.26 8.43 3.54
C CYS A 70 -27.58 8.71 5.01
N VAL A 71 -26.56 8.94 5.87
CA VAL A 71 -26.78 9.24 7.27
C VAL A 71 -27.54 10.56 7.44
N LYS A 72 -27.18 11.59 6.67
CA LYS A 72 -27.87 12.90 6.75
C LYS A 72 -29.29 12.84 6.19
N LEU A 73 -29.50 12.08 5.12
CA LEU A 73 -30.85 11.83 4.58
C LEU A 73 -31.76 11.25 5.68
N PHE A 74 -31.29 10.21 6.37
CA PHE A 74 -32.07 9.58 7.43
C PHE A 74 -32.25 10.46 8.67
N GLN A 75 -31.27 11.27 9.02
CA GLN A 75 -31.37 12.21 10.15
C GLN A 75 -32.35 13.37 9.89
N ASN A 76 -32.37 13.87 8.64
CA ASN A 76 -33.17 15.02 8.28
C ASN A 76 -34.61 14.66 7.81
N ASN A 77 -34.84 13.39 7.46
CA ASN A 77 -36.12 12.90 6.94
C ASN A 77 -36.53 11.62 7.70
N SER A 78 -37.23 11.82 8.80
CA SER A 78 -37.66 10.71 9.68
C SER A 78 -38.56 9.69 8.97
N ASP A 79 -39.42 10.14 8.05
CA ASP A 79 -40.30 9.30 7.22
C ASP A 79 -39.50 8.35 6.32
N ILE A 80 -38.43 8.85 5.68
CA ILE A 80 -37.53 8.04 4.87
C ILE A 80 -36.79 7.03 5.75
N CYS A 81 -36.23 7.48 6.88
CA CYS A 81 -35.57 6.59 7.82
C CYS A 81 -36.51 5.49 8.32
N GLU A 82 -37.76 5.81 8.62
CA GLU A 82 -38.78 4.86 9.07
C GLU A 82 -39.09 3.81 7.99
N ILE A 83 -39.22 4.20 6.71
CA ILE A 83 -39.44 3.27 5.60
C ILE A 83 -38.31 2.24 5.54
N TYR A 84 -37.05 2.68 5.54
CA TYR A 84 -35.92 1.76 5.43
C TYR A 84 -35.73 0.93 6.70
N SER A 85 -35.86 1.50 7.90
CA SER A 85 -35.72 0.76 9.16
C SER A 85 -36.84 -0.27 9.37
N LYS A 86 -38.03 -0.06 8.84
CA LYS A 86 -39.12 -1.06 8.83
C LYS A 86 -38.87 -2.20 7.84
N ASN A 87 -38.26 -1.90 6.68
CA ASN A 87 -37.99 -2.92 5.66
C ASN A 87 -36.96 -3.94 6.12
N PHE A 88 -35.93 -3.51 6.87
CA PHE A 88 -34.89 -4.40 7.38
C PHE A 88 -35.30 -5.01 8.72
N LYS A 89 -35.96 -6.17 8.69
CA LYS A 89 -36.39 -6.89 9.89
C LYS A 89 -35.22 -7.43 10.72
N TYR A 90 -34.15 -7.84 10.06
CA TYR A 90 -32.92 -8.36 10.64
C TYR A 90 -31.73 -7.74 9.91
N ILE A 91 -30.74 -7.28 10.66
CA ILE A 91 -29.49 -6.74 10.14
C ILE A 91 -28.37 -7.56 10.75
N LEU A 92 -27.53 -8.18 9.89
CA LEU A 92 -26.34 -8.92 10.29
C LEU A 92 -25.13 -8.17 9.76
N VAL A 93 -24.17 -7.92 10.64
CA VAL A 93 -22.93 -7.21 10.33
C VAL A 93 -21.77 -8.10 10.71
N ASP A 94 -20.91 -8.35 9.72
CA ASP A 94 -19.65 -9.06 9.95
C ASP A 94 -18.50 -8.08 10.06
N GLU A 95 -17.38 -8.52 10.68
CA GLU A 95 -16.16 -7.70 10.87
C GLU A 95 -16.44 -6.34 11.52
N TYR A 96 -17.35 -6.28 12.51
CA TYR A 96 -17.82 -5.02 13.09
C TYR A 96 -16.70 -4.19 13.75
N GLN A 97 -15.60 -4.80 14.20
CA GLN A 97 -14.41 -4.12 14.73
C GLN A 97 -13.69 -3.22 13.72
N ASP A 98 -13.97 -3.40 12.41
CA ASP A 98 -13.36 -2.60 11.34
C ASP A 98 -14.25 -1.43 10.90
N THR A 99 -15.39 -1.22 11.57
CA THR A 99 -16.32 -0.13 11.26
C THR A 99 -15.80 1.22 11.75
N ASN A 100 -15.99 2.25 10.93
CA ASN A 100 -15.76 3.63 11.34
C ASN A 100 -17.00 4.25 12.01
N ILE A 101 -16.87 5.49 12.51
CA ILE A 101 -17.94 6.18 13.26
C ILE A 101 -19.20 6.36 12.43
N ILE A 102 -19.06 6.77 11.15
CA ILE A 102 -20.24 7.00 10.31
C ILE A 102 -20.94 5.70 9.91
N GLN A 103 -20.22 4.59 9.73
CA GLN A 103 -20.81 3.27 9.49
C GLN A 103 -21.61 2.80 10.69
N SER A 104 -21.06 2.94 11.90
CA SER A 104 -21.79 2.63 13.15
C SER A 104 -23.06 3.47 13.29
N LYS A 105 -22.98 4.77 12.98
CA LYS A 105 -24.14 5.68 13.01
C LYS A 105 -25.19 5.30 11.96
N TRP A 106 -24.79 4.93 10.77
CA TRP A 106 -25.69 4.46 9.72
C TRP A 106 -26.43 3.19 10.13
N LEU A 107 -25.73 2.21 10.71
CA LEU A 107 -26.33 0.97 11.24
C LEU A 107 -27.32 1.27 12.38
N SER A 108 -27.02 2.20 13.26
CA SER A 108 -27.92 2.63 14.33
C SER A 108 -29.26 3.20 13.78
N LEU A 109 -29.17 4.00 12.71
CA LEU A 109 -30.37 4.56 12.06
C LEU A 109 -31.18 3.46 11.35
N LEU A 110 -30.54 2.56 10.62
CA LEU A 110 -31.21 1.46 9.96
C LEU A 110 -31.87 0.47 10.92
N SER A 111 -31.29 0.26 12.10
CA SER A 111 -31.84 -0.66 13.12
C SER A 111 -32.83 0.00 14.07
N SER A 112 -33.12 1.30 13.92
CA SER A 112 -33.88 2.10 14.89
C SER A 112 -35.31 1.58 15.14
N HIS A 113 -35.97 1.03 14.14
CA HIS A 113 -37.36 0.52 14.27
C HIS A 113 -37.39 -0.92 14.86
N ASN A 114 -36.72 -1.85 14.20
CA ASN A 114 -36.82 -3.27 14.55
C ASN A 114 -35.87 -3.70 15.67
N LYS A 115 -34.77 -2.97 15.88
CA LYS A 115 -33.70 -3.24 16.87
C LYS A 115 -33.08 -4.65 16.79
N ASN A 116 -33.28 -5.35 15.67
CA ASN A 116 -32.77 -6.68 15.41
C ASN A 116 -31.41 -6.57 14.70
N LEU A 117 -30.39 -6.14 15.43
CA LEU A 117 -29.03 -5.98 14.95
C LEU A 117 -28.16 -7.06 15.58
N CYS A 118 -27.51 -7.87 14.74
CA CYS A 118 -26.51 -8.86 15.13
C CYS A 118 -25.17 -8.49 14.53
N CYS A 119 -24.21 -8.14 15.38
CA CYS A 119 -22.86 -7.80 14.95
C CYS A 119 -21.90 -8.92 15.35
N VAL A 120 -21.11 -9.39 14.41
CA VAL A 120 -20.04 -10.35 14.61
C VAL A 120 -18.71 -9.65 14.41
N GLY A 121 -17.73 -10.01 15.20
CA GLY A 121 -16.38 -9.43 15.09
C GLY A 121 -15.41 -9.98 16.11
N ASP A 122 -14.18 -9.57 15.98
CA ASP A 122 -13.07 -9.94 16.83
C ASP A 122 -12.18 -8.71 17.09
N ASP A 123 -12.20 -8.19 18.33
CA ASP A 123 -11.39 -7.04 18.74
C ASP A 123 -9.87 -7.31 18.61
N ASP A 124 -9.44 -8.55 18.72
CA ASP A 124 -8.06 -8.96 18.52
C ASP A 124 -7.63 -8.94 17.03
N GLN A 125 -8.58 -8.82 16.11
CA GLN A 125 -8.36 -8.69 14.67
C GLN A 125 -8.61 -7.27 14.12
N SER A 126 -8.76 -6.26 14.99
CA SER A 126 -8.89 -4.86 14.57
C SER A 126 -7.55 -4.28 14.12
N ILE A 127 -7.29 -4.28 12.82
CA ILE A 127 -6.02 -3.88 12.18
C ILE A 127 -6.16 -2.76 11.14
N TYR A 128 -7.33 -2.11 11.05
CA TYR A 128 -7.62 -1.07 10.06
C TYR A 128 -7.85 0.33 10.66
N SER A 129 -7.23 0.63 11.82
CA SER A 129 -7.34 1.97 12.43
C SER A 129 -6.79 3.06 11.51
N TRP A 130 -5.81 2.75 10.67
CA TRP A 130 -5.25 3.64 9.66
C TRP A 130 -6.23 3.97 8.51
N ARG A 131 -7.28 3.16 8.31
CA ARG A 131 -8.42 3.43 7.42
C ARG A 131 -9.59 4.12 8.12
N GLY A 132 -9.44 4.47 9.39
CA GLY A 132 -10.48 5.12 10.18
C GLY A 132 -11.39 4.17 10.96
N ALA A 133 -11.07 2.86 11.05
CA ALA A 133 -11.79 1.95 11.92
C ALA A 133 -11.68 2.42 13.38
N GLU A 134 -12.80 2.37 14.10
CA GLU A 134 -12.88 2.77 15.50
C GLU A 134 -13.29 1.57 16.36
N ILE A 135 -12.29 0.94 16.96
CA ILE A 135 -12.48 -0.27 17.78
C ILE A 135 -13.47 -0.07 18.94
N LYS A 136 -13.67 1.17 19.41
CA LYS A 136 -14.64 1.47 20.47
C LYS A 136 -16.06 1.14 20.05
N ASN A 137 -16.40 1.22 18.76
CA ASN A 137 -17.72 0.82 18.26
C ASN A 137 -18.03 -0.62 18.67
N PHE A 138 -17.02 -1.50 18.62
CA PHE A 138 -17.14 -2.91 19.02
C PHE A 138 -17.10 -3.08 20.55
N LEU A 139 -16.10 -2.48 21.22
CA LEU A 139 -15.89 -2.63 22.66
C LEU A 139 -17.00 -2.03 23.52
N GLU A 140 -17.72 -1.03 23.01
CA GLU A 140 -18.80 -0.33 23.70
C GLU A 140 -20.18 -0.61 23.09
N PHE A 141 -20.32 -1.69 22.32
CA PHE A 141 -21.56 -2.05 21.64
C PHE A 141 -22.71 -2.28 22.62
N ASP A 142 -22.47 -3.00 23.72
CA ASP A 142 -23.43 -3.29 24.75
C ASP A 142 -23.89 -2.05 25.56
N LYS A 143 -23.06 -0.99 25.59
CA LYS A 143 -23.43 0.30 26.16
C LYS A 143 -24.26 1.16 25.21
N THR A 144 -24.06 0.95 23.91
CA THR A 144 -24.75 1.71 22.85
C THR A 144 -26.14 1.14 22.57
N TYR A 145 -26.29 -0.19 22.64
CA TYR A 145 -27.53 -0.88 22.36
C TYR A 145 -28.04 -1.59 23.62
N GLU A 146 -29.15 -1.08 24.15
CA GLU A 146 -29.80 -1.65 25.33
C GLU A 146 -30.24 -3.10 25.08
N ASN A 147 -30.20 -3.93 26.10
CA ASN A 147 -30.57 -5.36 26.08
C ASN A 147 -29.73 -6.21 25.15
N THR A 148 -28.48 -5.80 24.89
CA THR A 148 -27.54 -6.58 24.08
C THR A 148 -27.21 -7.92 24.74
N LYS A 149 -27.34 -9.01 23.99
CA LYS A 149 -26.84 -10.33 24.37
C LYS A 149 -25.49 -10.58 23.77
N VAL A 150 -24.45 -10.65 24.59
CA VAL A 150 -23.09 -10.98 24.16
C VAL A 150 -22.89 -12.49 24.18
N ILE A 151 -22.50 -13.07 23.03
CA ILE A 151 -22.18 -14.48 22.88
C ILE A 151 -20.72 -14.57 22.45
N ARG A 152 -19.89 -15.31 23.19
CA ARG A 152 -18.50 -15.55 22.85
C ARG A 152 -18.38 -16.86 22.09
N LEU A 153 -17.82 -16.79 20.88
CA LEU A 153 -17.49 -17.97 20.07
C LEU A 153 -16.02 -18.29 20.33
N GLU A 154 -15.77 -19.21 21.26
CA GLU A 154 -14.40 -19.53 21.72
C GLU A 154 -13.81 -20.76 21.05
N LYS A 155 -14.64 -21.58 20.39
CA LYS A 155 -14.17 -22.72 19.62
C LYS A 155 -13.66 -22.31 18.27
N ASN A 156 -12.39 -22.60 18.01
CA ASN A 156 -11.71 -22.35 16.75
C ASN A 156 -11.64 -23.64 15.91
N TYR A 157 -11.86 -23.52 14.60
CA TYR A 157 -11.88 -24.63 13.64
C TYR A 157 -10.76 -24.53 12.60
N ARG A 158 -10.01 -23.43 12.59
CA ARG A 158 -8.96 -23.16 11.60
C ARG A 158 -7.61 -23.65 12.06
N SER A 159 -7.22 -23.30 13.28
CA SER A 159 -5.85 -23.47 13.79
C SER A 159 -5.76 -24.57 14.84
N THR A 160 -4.60 -25.23 14.91
CA THR A 160 -4.28 -26.22 15.95
C THR A 160 -4.09 -25.55 17.32
N GLN A 161 -4.15 -26.34 18.39
CA GLN A 161 -4.06 -25.80 19.76
C GLN A 161 -2.74 -25.10 20.05
N ASN A 162 -1.62 -25.58 19.50
CA ASN A 162 -0.31 -24.93 19.67
C ASN A 162 -0.25 -23.54 19.05
N ILE A 163 -0.85 -23.37 17.87
CA ILE A 163 -0.96 -22.05 17.22
C ILE A 163 -1.81 -21.11 18.06
N LEU A 164 -2.99 -21.55 18.51
CA LEU A 164 -3.89 -20.76 19.35
C LEU A 164 -3.27 -20.36 20.68
N TYR A 165 -2.47 -21.25 21.28
CA TYR A 165 -1.76 -20.97 22.52
C TYR A 165 -0.77 -19.80 22.35
N VAL A 166 0.11 -19.87 21.34
CA VAL A 166 1.10 -18.81 21.08
C VAL A 166 0.43 -17.49 20.75
N ALA A 167 -0.59 -17.50 19.88
CA ALA A 167 -1.34 -16.31 19.52
C ALA A 167 -2.04 -15.68 20.75
N SER A 168 -2.63 -16.52 21.62
CA SER A 168 -3.29 -16.06 22.84
C SER A 168 -2.31 -15.45 23.84
N GLU A 169 -1.14 -16.05 24.03
CA GLU A 169 -0.09 -15.51 24.91
C GLU A 169 0.43 -14.17 24.41
N LEU A 170 0.61 -14.00 23.09
CA LEU A 170 1.02 -12.75 22.50
C LEU A 170 0.00 -11.63 22.74
N ILE A 171 -1.28 -11.90 22.42
CA ILE A 171 -2.31 -10.86 22.42
C ILE A 171 -2.77 -10.47 23.84
N LYS A 172 -2.52 -11.30 24.86
CA LYS A 172 -2.78 -10.96 26.27
C LYS A 172 -2.09 -9.68 26.74
N ASN A 173 -1.01 -9.28 26.08
CA ASN A 173 -0.29 -8.06 26.41
C ASN A 173 -1.02 -6.78 25.98
N ASN A 174 -2.12 -6.86 25.25
CA ASN A 174 -2.96 -5.72 24.92
C ASN A 174 -3.95 -5.44 26.07
N MET A 175 -4.07 -4.16 26.46
CA MET A 175 -4.82 -3.76 27.67
C MET A 175 -6.34 -3.68 27.43
N LYS A 176 -6.77 -3.22 26.26
CA LYS A 176 -8.19 -2.97 25.96
C LYS A 176 -8.75 -4.08 25.09
N ARG A 177 -9.27 -5.13 25.73
CA ARG A 177 -9.81 -6.32 25.07
C ARG A 177 -11.12 -6.77 25.73
N VAL A 178 -12.04 -7.32 24.92
CA VAL A 178 -13.22 -8.04 25.45
C VAL A 178 -12.79 -9.30 26.21
N GLY A 179 -11.67 -9.89 25.76
CA GLY A 179 -11.11 -11.12 26.31
C GLY A 179 -11.91 -12.36 25.90
N LYS A 180 -11.21 -13.33 25.35
CA LYS A 180 -11.73 -14.67 25.00
C LYS A 180 -10.65 -15.69 25.20
N LYS A 181 -11.03 -16.96 25.35
CA LYS A 181 -10.11 -18.09 25.46
C LYS A 181 -10.39 -19.04 24.30
N LEU A 182 -9.65 -18.87 23.20
CA LEU A 182 -9.79 -19.77 22.07
C LEU A 182 -9.28 -21.15 22.40
N PHE A 183 -10.00 -22.17 21.94
CA PHE A 183 -9.61 -23.57 22.02
C PHE A 183 -10.01 -24.31 20.75
N SER A 184 -9.31 -25.40 20.46
CA SER A 184 -9.64 -26.32 19.37
C SER A 184 -9.96 -27.69 19.94
N ASP A 185 -10.95 -28.38 19.38
CA ASP A 185 -11.20 -29.81 19.69
C ASP A 185 -10.31 -30.73 18.85
N GLY A 186 -9.50 -30.18 17.95
CA GLY A 186 -8.58 -30.92 17.09
C GLY A 186 -7.31 -31.37 17.85
N GLU A 187 -6.39 -31.92 17.09
CA GLU A 187 -5.07 -32.28 17.59
C GLU A 187 -4.28 -31.04 18.04
N ASP A 188 -3.32 -31.22 18.93
CA ASP A 188 -2.42 -30.13 19.36
C ASP A 188 -1.65 -29.52 18.19
N GLY A 189 -1.41 -30.29 17.16
CA GLY A 189 -0.65 -29.91 15.97
C GLY A 189 0.87 -29.84 16.23
N GLU A 190 1.61 -29.48 15.21
CA GLU A 190 3.05 -29.27 15.33
C GLU A 190 3.37 -28.01 16.14
N LEU A 191 4.55 -28.00 16.76
CA LEU A 191 5.06 -26.81 17.43
C LEU A 191 5.43 -25.75 16.39
N ILE A 192 5.25 -24.46 16.75
CA ILE A 192 5.72 -23.36 15.94
C ILE A 192 7.25 -23.36 15.91
N ASN A 193 7.83 -23.34 14.71
CA ASN A 193 9.26 -23.24 14.52
C ASN A 193 9.69 -21.77 14.54
N LEU A 194 10.68 -21.44 15.34
CA LEU A 194 11.31 -20.13 15.40
C LEU A 194 12.77 -20.25 14.92
N ASP A 195 13.06 -19.67 13.78
CA ASP A 195 14.38 -19.69 13.16
C ASP A 195 15.00 -18.30 13.17
N CYS A 196 16.31 -18.21 13.42
CA CYS A 196 17.07 -16.97 13.37
C CYS A 196 18.04 -16.98 12.19
N TYR A 197 18.05 -15.91 11.42
CA TYR A 197 18.91 -15.75 10.24
C TYR A 197 19.81 -14.51 10.36
N ARG A 198 20.91 -14.47 9.60
CA ARG A 198 21.86 -13.34 9.62
C ARG A 198 21.32 -12.11 8.91
N ASN A 199 20.50 -12.34 7.89
CA ASN A 199 19.91 -11.29 7.04
C ASN A 199 18.70 -11.85 6.28
N GLY A 200 17.92 -10.99 5.63
CA GLY A 200 16.73 -11.36 4.88
C GLY A 200 17.00 -12.30 3.70
N LYS A 201 18.21 -12.27 3.12
CA LYS A 201 18.59 -13.17 2.03
C LYS A 201 18.75 -14.61 2.53
N ASP A 202 19.43 -14.81 3.66
CA ASP A 202 19.58 -16.12 4.28
C ASP A 202 18.21 -16.65 4.70
N GLU A 203 17.33 -15.80 5.23
CA GLU A 203 15.94 -16.11 5.55
C GLU A 203 15.20 -16.60 4.30
N ALA A 204 15.22 -15.83 3.20
CA ALA A 204 14.53 -16.16 1.95
C ALA A 204 15.05 -17.48 1.32
N ILE A 205 16.35 -17.76 1.42
CA ILE A 205 16.95 -19.02 0.96
C ILE A 205 16.37 -20.19 1.76
N ASN A 206 16.41 -20.11 3.08
CA ASN A 206 15.94 -21.21 3.94
C ASN A 206 14.43 -21.43 3.83
N VAL A 207 13.64 -20.35 3.76
CA VAL A 207 12.20 -20.45 3.53
C VAL A 207 11.91 -21.10 2.18
N GLY A 208 12.61 -20.71 1.11
CA GLY A 208 12.47 -21.32 -0.21
C GLY A 208 12.78 -22.83 -0.19
N ASP A 209 13.86 -23.24 0.47
CA ASP A 209 14.25 -24.65 0.58
C ASP A 209 13.21 -25.46 1.39
N LYS A 210 12.66 -24.89 2.47
CA LYS A 210 11.57 -25.50 3.24
C LYS A 210 10.31 -25.67 2.38
N ILE A 211 9.93 -24.67 1.60
CA ILE A 211 8.76 -24.73 0.71
C ILE A 211 8.90 -25.82 -0.34
N GLU A 212 10.10 -25.98 -0.96
CA GLU A 212 10.35 -27.07 -1.91
C GLU A 212 10.16 -28.44 -1.26
N GLY A 213 10.59 -28.61 -0.01
CA GLY A 213 10.40 -29.83 0.76
C GLY A 213 8.93 -30.12 1.09
N LEU A 214 8.14 -29.09 1.34
CA LEU A 214 6.72 -29.19 1.73
C LEU A 214 5.77 -29.43 0.55
N LYS A 215 6.20 -29.19 -0.68
CA LYS A 215 5.38 -29.30 -1.91
C LYS A 215 4.60 -30.62 -1.99
N LYS A 216 5.24 -31.74 -1.64
CA LYS A 216 4.64 -33.10 -1.76
C LYS A 216 3.49 -33.29 -0.77
N SER A 217 3.54 -32.64 0.38
CA SER A 217 2.58 -32.82 1.47
C SER A 217 1.41 -31.85 1.40
N PHE A 218 1.65 -30.59 1.00
CA PHE A 218 0.63 -29.53 1.10
C PHE A 218 0.23 -28.90 -0.24
N GLY A 219 1.06 -29.01 -1.30
CA GLY A 219 0.85 -28.23 -2.53
C GLY A 219 1.15 -26.74 -2.36
N TYR A 220 1.50 -26.05 -3.45
CA TYR A 220 1.92 -24.64 -3.37
C TYR A 220 0.79 -23.65 -3.07
N ASN A 221 -0.45 -23.98 -3.47
CA ASN A 221 -1.58 -23.09 -3.21
C ASN A 221 -1.91 -22.94 -1.72
N ASN A 222 -1.54 -23.92 -0.92
CA ASN A 222 -1.80 -23.98 0.53
C ASN A 222 -0.66 -23.39 1.36
N ILE A 223 0.36 -22.81 0.72
CA ILE A 223 1.52 -22.22 1.38
C ILE A 223 1.51 -20.71 1.19
N ALA A 224 1.67 -19.98 2.28
CA ALA A 224 1.75 -18.52 2.26
C ALA A 224 2.98 -18.00 2.99
N ILE A 225 3.49 -16.87 2.50
CA ILE A 225 4.48 -16.03 3.18
C ILE A 225 3.81 -14.70 3.46
N LEU A 226 3.70 -14.35 4.73
CA LEU A 226 3.04 -13.13 5.19
C LEU A 226 4.06 -12.15 5.71
N VAL A 227 4.31 -11.09 4.94
CA VAL A 227 5.26 -10.03 5.30
C VAL A 227 4.55 -8.85 5.98
N ARG A 228 5.27 -8.06 6.77
CA ARG A 228 4.74 -6.83 7.36
C ARG A 228 4.57 -5.72 6.31
N ALA A 229 5.51 -5.58 5.42
CA ALA A 229 5.51 -4.56 4.38
C ALA A 229 5.91 -5.15 3.03
N ILE A 230 5.32 -4.61 1.96
CA ILE A 230 5.45 -5.19 0.61
C ILE A 230 6.89 -5.15 0.07
N PHE A 231 7.76 -4.26 0.54
CA PHE A 231 9.15 -4.21 0.09
C PHE A 231 9.94 -5.46 0.50
N GLN A 232 9.57 -6.12 1.60
CA GLN A 232 10.21 -7.36 2.08
C GLN A 232 10.06 -8.53 1.09
N THR A 233 9.12 -8.44 0.13
CA THR A 233 8.89 -9.54 -0.82
C THR A 233 10.05 -9.77 -1.76
N ARG A 234 10.92 -8.78 -2.00
CA ARG A 234 12.01 -8.85 -2.97
C ARG A 234 12.93 -10.04 -2.76
N GLU A 235 13.42 -10.25 -1.55
CA GLU A 235 14.35 -11.37 -1.27
C GLU A 235 13.73 -12.73 -1.58
N PHE A 236 12.43 -12.89 -1.28
CA PHE A 236 11.68 -14.11 -1.61
C PHE A 236 11.45 -14.23 -3.12
N GLU A 237 11.08 -13.16 -3.79
CA GLU A 237 10.89 -13.13 -5.24
C GLU A 237 12.19 -13.51 -5.97
N GLU A 238 13.33 -12.93 -5.55
CA GLU A 238 14.67 -13.25 -6.07
C GLU A 238 15.03 -14.74 -5.87
N ARG A 239 14.78 -15.27 -4.65
CA ARG A 239 15.02 -16.69 -4.36
C ARG A 239 14.14 -17.58 -5.22
N PHE A 240 12.86 -17.27 -5.33
CA PHE A 240 11.89 -18.09 -6.07
C PHE A 240 12.19 -18.09 -7.57
N LEU A 241 12.56 -16.95 -8.15
CA LEU A 241 13.03 -16.89 -9.54
C LEU A 241 14.26 -17.78 -9.75
N LYS A 242 15.23 -17.76 -8.83
CA LYS A 242 16.47 -18.52 -8.93
C LYS A 242 16.25 -20.03 -8.90
N ILE A 243 15.31 -20.53 -8.08
CA ILE A 243 15.01 -21.94 -7.96
C ILE A 243 13.83 -22.40 -8.83
N GLY A 244 13.21 -21.49 -9.60
CA GLY A 244 12.05 -21.82 -10.43
C GLY A 244 10.78 -22.15 -9.63
N LEU A 245 10.64 -21.61 -8.41
CA LEU A 245 9.47 -21.83 -7.55
C LEU A 245 8.34 -20.87 -7.96
N PRO A 246 7.16 -21.38 -8.35
CA PRO A 246 6.06 -20.55 -8.78
C PRO A 246 5.41 -19.80 -7.60
N TYR A 247 5.22 -18.50 -7.75
CA TYR A 247 4.60 -17.66 -6.73
C TYR A 247 3.66 -16.61 -7.33
N ARG A 248 2.81 -16.04 -6.49
CA ARG A 248 1.96 -14.88 -6.80
C ARG A 248 2.02 -13.85 -5.69
N ILE A 249 1.97 -12.57 -6.06
CA ILE A 249 1.79 -11.47 -5.12
C ILE A 249 0.30 -11.18 -4.98
N VAL A 250 -0.23 -11.32 -3.78
CA VAL A 250 -1.65 -11.03 -3.50
C VAL A 250 -1.79 -9.60 -2.99
N GLY A 251 -2.63 -8.81 -3.64
CA GLY A 251 -2.85 -7.41 -3.28
C GLY A 251 -1.70 -6.46 -3.64
N GLY A 252 -0.78 -6.90 -4.49
CA GLY A 252 0.38 -6.14 -4.90
C GLY A 252 0.86 -6.47 -6.31
N ILE A 253 1.97 -5.85 -6.68
CA ILE A 253 2.67 -6.03 -7.96
C ILE A 253 4.07 -6.54 -7.66
N LYS A 254 4.60 -7.44 -8.50
CA LYS A 254 5.95 -7.98 -8.38
C LYS A 254 6.99 -6.87 -8.35
N PHE A 255 8.09 -7.11 -7.65
CA PHE A 255 9.08 -6.07 -7.35
C PHE A 255 9.55 -5.31 -8.59
N TYR A 256 10.04 -6.01 -9.62
CA TYR A 256 10.53 -5.38 -10.84
C TYR A 256 9.43 -4.80 -11.74
N GLU A 257 8.18 -5.05 -11.45
CA GLU A 257 7.04 -4.50 -12.18
C GLU A 257 6.46 -3.23 -11.55
N ARG A 258 6.87 -2.87 -10.33
CA ARG A 258 6.43 -1.65 -9.63
C ARG A 258 6.84 -0.41 -10.40
N SER A 259 5.97 0.59 -10.42
CA SER A 259 6.16 1.77 -11.28
C SER A 259 7.45 2.53 -10.99
N GLU A 260 7.79 2.76 -9.72
CA GLU A 260 9.01 3.43 -9.28
C GLU A 260 10.27 2.62 -9.60
N ILE A 261 10.18 1.30 -9.57
CA ILE A 261 11.28 0.40 -9.93
C ILE A 261 11.51 0.43 -11.47
N LYS A 262 10.42 0.34 -12.23
CA LYS A 262 10.49 0.50 -13.70
C LYS A 262 11.04 1.86 -14.10
N ASP A 263 10.74 2.94 -13.37
CA ASP A 263 11.31 4.27 -13.62
C ASP A 263 12.82 4.28 -13.38
N CYS A 264 13.28 3.72 -12.25
CA CYS A 264 14.71 3.58 -11.94
C CYS A 264 15.45 2.76 -13.00
N ILE A 265 14.89 1.61 -13.39
CA ILE A 265 15.45 0.74 -14.43
C ILE A 265 15.52 1.47 -15.77
N ALA A 266 14.48 2.23 -16.13
CA ALA A 266 14.48 2.99 -17.38
C ALA A 266 15.56 4.09 -17.41
N TYR A 267 15.81 4.77 -16.28
CA TYR A 267 16.94 5.67 -16.13
C TYR A 267 18.29 4.96 -16.32
N LEU A 268 18.47 3.78 -15.77
CA LEU A 268 19.69 2.99 -15.93
C LEU A 268 19.86 2.49 -17.36
N ARG A 269 18.78 2.03 -17.99
CA ARG A 269 18.79 1.53 -19.39
C ARG A 269 19.17 2.61 -20.37
N ILE A 270 18.66 3.84 -20.23
CA ILE A 270 18.98 4.95 -21.15
C ILE A 270 20.44 5.39 -21.05
N ILE A 271 21.07 5.24 -19.88
CA ILE A 271 22.51 5.53 -19.73
C ILE A 271 23.36 4.42 -20.35
N TYR A 272 22.95 3.17 -20.17
CA TYR A 272 23.62 2.01 -20.75
C TYR A 272 23.48 2.02 -22.29
N GLN A 273 22.26 2.27 -22.79
CA GLN A 273 21.93 2.28 -24.20
C GLN A 273 20.97 3.42 -24.57
N THR A 274 21.49 4.50 -25.16
CA THR A 274 20.69 5.68 -25.54
C THR A 274 19.71 5.44 -26.71
N LYS A 275 19.73 4.24 -27.32
CA LYS A 275 18.78 3.82 -28.36
C LYS A 275 17.53 3.13 -27.79
N ASP A 276 17.40 3.03 -26.47
CA ASP A 276 16.20 2.47 -25.82
C ASP A 276 15.08 3.53 -25.78
N ASP A 277 14.27 3.55 -26.82
CA ASP A 277 13.19 4.51 -26.99
C ASP A 277 12.10 4.36 -25.92
N LEU A 278 11.81 3.12 -25.47
CA LEU A 278 10.84 2.86 -24.42
C LEU A 278 11.31 3.39 -23.06
N ALA A 279 12.59 3.20 -22.75
CA ALA A 279 13.18 3.77 -21.56
C ALA A 279 13.17 5.30 -21.59
N PHE A 280 13.50 5.90 -22.74
CA PHE A 280 13.45 7.35 -22.93
C PHE A 280 12.05 7.91 -22.75
N GLU A 281 11.05 7.35 -23.40
CA GLU A 281 9.65 7.76 -23.30
C GLU A 281 9.17 7.73 -21.86
N ARG A 282 9.54 6.68 -21.12
CA ARG A 282 9.15 6.51 -19.74
C ARG A 282 9.68 7.63 -18.81
N ILE A 283 10.95 8.03 -18.97
CA ILE A 283 11.62 8.95 -18.03
C ILE A 283 11.55 10.42 -18.43
N VAL A 284 11.34 10.73 -19.71
CA VAL A 284 11.49 12.10 -20.22
C VAL A 284 10.64 13.13 -19.49
N ASN A 285 9.47 12.75 -19.01
CA ASN A 285 8.53 13.61 -18.25
C ASN A 285 8.28 13.15 -16.81
N VAL A 286 9.10 12.30 -16.27
CA VAL A 286 9.04 11.79 -14.89
C VAL A 286 10.37 12.09 -14.19
N PRO A 287 10.40 13.07 -13.26
CA PRO A 287 9.39 14.09 -12.86
C PRO A 287 8.92 15.00 -14.00
N LYS A 288 7.79 15.69 -13.80
CA LYS A 288 7.18 16.54 -14.85
C LYS A 288 8.13 17.64 -15.35
N ARG A 289 8.39 17.66 -16.67
CA ARG A 289 9.30 18.59 -17.37
C ARG A 289 8.61 19.34 -18.51
N SER A 290 7.29 19.37 -18.53
CA SER A 290 6.48 19.97 -19.61
C SER A 290 6.66 19.28 -20.98
N VAL A 291 7.06 18.02 -20.97
CA VAL A 291 7.12 17.15 -22.14
C VAL A 291 5.86 16.29 -22.14
N GLY A 292 4.83 16.72 -22.88
CA GLY A 292 3.54 15.99 -22.95
C GLY A 292 3.48 15.08 -24.17
N ASP A 293 2.39 14.31 -24.27
CA ASP A 293 2.15 13.28 -25.29
C ASP A 293 2.28 13.82 -26.73
N THR A 294 1.86 15.08 -26.98
CA THR A 294 2.02 15.72 -28.29
C THR A 294 3.48 15.88 -28.69
N THR A 295 4.35 16.21 -27.72
CA THR A 295 5.79 16.31 -27.97
C THR A 295 6.42 14.94 -28.17
N ILE A 296 6.00 13.94 -27.38
CA ILE A 296 6.48 12.55 -27.53
C ILE A 296 6.12 12.02 -28.92
N LYS A 297 4.88 12.23 -29.39
CA LYS A 297 4.47 11.88 -30.76
C LYS A 297 5.32 12.58 -31.82
N GLN A 298 5.59 13.87 -31.66
CA GLN A 298 6.45 14.62 -32.58
C GLN A 298 7.89 14.06 -32.63
N ILE A 299 8.44 13.68 -31.47
CA ILE A 299 9.75 13.04 -31.35
C ILE A 299 9.74 11.69 -32.09
N ALA A 300 8.71 10.86 -31.86
CA ALA A 300 8.56 9.54 -32.45
C ALA A 300 8.44 9.63 -34.00
N GLU A 301 7.63 10.55 -34.52
CA GLU A 301 7.48 10.77 -35.95
C GLU A 301 8.80 11.21 -36.59
N TYR A 302 9.51 12.16 -35.97
CA TYR A 302 10.80 12.62 -36.49
C TYR A 302 11.87 11.55 -36.39
N ALA A 303 11.90 10.76 -35.34
CA ALA A 303 12.79 9.61 -35.16
C ALA A 303 12.58 8.58 -36.29
N LYS A 304 11.32 8.21 -36.55
CA LYS A 304 10.94 7.25 -37.60
C LYS A 304 11.35 7.74 -39.01
N GLN A 305 11.14 9.02 -39.32
CA GLN A 305 11.47 9.60 -40.62
C GLN A 305 12.97 9.65 -40.91
N ASN A 306 13.80 9.79 -39.86
CA ASN A 306 15.24 9.99 -40.00
C ASN A 306 16.09 8.81 -39.51
N ASN A 307 15.45 7.71 -39.10
CA ASN A 307 16.10 6.54 -38.51
C ASN A 307 16.97 6.87 -37.28
N PHE A 308 16.45 7.75 -36.43
CA PHE A 308 17.07 8.15 -35.16
C PHE A 308 16.38 7.47 -33.97
N SER A 309 17.09 7.34 -32.84
CA SER A 309 16.46 7.10 -31.55
C SER A 309 15.70 8.33 -31.06
N TYR A 310 14.77 8.14 -30.11
CA TYR A 310 14.05 9.27 -29.50
C TYR A 310 15.00 10.27 -28.82
N TYR A 311 16.07 9.77 -28.24
CA TYR A 311 17.14 10.60 -27.69
C TYR A 311 17.80 11.48 -28.73
N GLU A 312 18.23 10.91 -29.86
CA GLU A 312 18.87 11.64 -30.98
C GLU A 312 17.88 12.60 -31.65
N ALA A 313 16.67 12.14 -31.92
CA ALA A 313 15.59 12.94 -32.48
C ALA A 313 15.26 14.16 -31.58
N SER A 314 15.24 13.98 -30.27
CA SER A 314 15.03 15.07 -29.32
C SER A 314 16.12 16.15 -29.42
N LYS A 315 17.39 15.77 -29.53
CA LYS A 315 18.50 16.71 -29.72
C LYS A 315 18.35 17.48 -31.03
N LYS A 316 18.06 16.78 -32.12
CA LYS A 316 17.87 17.41 -33.45
C LYS A 316 16.69 18.35 -33.50
N LEU A 317 15.55 18.00 -32.88
CA LEU A 317 14.39 18.87 -32.82
C LEU A 317 14.64 20.15 -32.00
N ILE A 318 15.49 20.07 -30.96
CA ILE A 318 15.92 21.24 -30.18
C ILE A 318 16.84 22.15 -31.04
N GLU A 319 17.84 21.56 -31.74
CA GLU A 319 18.75 22.29 -32.63
C GLU A 319 17.97 23.00 -33.73
N LEU A 320 16.98 22.36 -34.33
CA LEU A 320 16.12 22.90 -35.38
C LEU A 320 15.05 23.86 -34.88
N ASN A 321 14.98 24.15 -33.58
CA ASN A 321 13.95 24.99 -32.95
C ASN A 321 12.49 24.57 -33.26
N LYS A 322 12.25 23.27 -33.47
CA LYS A 322 10.92 22.72 -33.78
C LYS A 322 10.09 22.39 -32.54
N ILE A 323 10.59 22.66 -31.33
CA ILE A 323 9.91 22.39 -30.02
C ILE A 323 9.54 23.70 -29.34
N LYS A 324 8.36 23.74 -28.72
CA LYS A 324 7.87 24.93 -27.99
C LYS A 324 8.86 25.34 -26.89
N PRO A 325 9.06 26.67 -26.63
CA PRO A 325 10.10 27.16 -25.72
C PRO A 325 10.08 26.52 -24.33
N LYS A 326 8.91 26.41 -23.72
CA LYS A 326 8.76 25.80 -22.38
C LYS A 326 9.17 24.31 -22.34
N THR A 327 8.76 23.55 -23.35
CA THR A 327 9.11 22.14 -23.51
C THR A 327 10.60 21.98 -23.86
N LYS A 328 11.15 22.89 -24.68
CA LYS A 328 12.57 22.90 -25.02
C LYS A 328 13.46 22.99 -23.78
N ILE A 329 13.12 23.86 -22.82
CA ILE A 329 13.86 23.99 -21.54
C ILE A 329 13.87 22.65 -20.79
N GLY A 330 12.68 22.08 -20.56
CA GLY A 330 12.54 20.82 -19.81
C GLY A 330 13.24 19.65 -20.48
N LEU A 331 13.14 19.55 -21.83
CA LEU A 331 13.79 18.50 -22.61
C LEU A 331 15.32 18.68 -22.60
N SER A 332 15.83 19.90 -22.73
CA SER A 332 17.26 20.19 -22.67
C SER A 332 17.87 19.81 -21.31
N ILE A 333 17.16 20.07 -20.21
CA ILE A 333 17.63 19.69 -18.87
C ILE A 333 17.86 18.17 -18.79
N ILE A 334 16.86 17.36 -19.16
CA ILE A 334 17.01 15.91 -19.05
C ILE A 334 18.05 15.35 -20.01
N LEU A 335 18.15 15.87 -21.23
CA LEU A 335 19.17 15.44 -22.17
C LEU A 335 20.59 15.73 -21.66
N ASN A 336 20.83 16.91 -21.07
CA ASN A 336 22.11 17.26 -20.47
C ASN A 336 22.45 16.36 -19.27
N LEU A 337 21.46 16.04 -18.45
CA LEU A 337 21.64 15.11 -17.33
C LEU A 337 21.99 13.70 -17.83
N ILE A 338 21.32 13.19 -18.84
CA ILE A 338 21.63 11.89 -19.44
C ILE A 338 23.06 11.86 -19.96
N GLU A 339 23.53 12.93 -20.66
CA GLU A 339 24.93 13.02 -21.13
C GLU A 339 25.93 13.03 -19.97
N LYS A 340 25.63 13.75 -18.90
CA LYS A 340 26.46 13.77 -17.70
C LYS A 340 26.57 12.37 -17.10
N TRP A 341 25.43 11.73 -16.80
CA TRP A 341 25.40 10.40 -16.17
C TRP A 341 26.06 9.33 -17.06
N LYS A 342 25.92 9.45 -18.38
CA LYS A 342 26.60 8.57 -19.34
C LYS A 342 28.12 8.72 -19.25
N LYS A 343 28.63 9.95 -19.11
CA LYS A 343 30.08 10.20 -18.91
C LYS A 343 30.54 9.62 -17.55
N ASP A 344 29.73 9.81 -16.51
CA ASP A 344 29.99 9.28 -15.18
C ASP A 344 30.06 7.73 -15.20
N PHE A 345 29.18 7.09 -15.95
CA PHE A 345 29.19 5.65 -16.16
C PHE A 345 30.44 5.21 -16.95
N GLN A 346 30.81 5.90 -18.01
CA GLN A 346 32.04 5.63 -18.78
C GLN A 346 33.30 5.80 -17.95
N ASN A 347 33.30 6.72 -16.99
CA ASN A 347 34.36 6.92 -16.01
C ASN A 347 34.37 5.86 -14.88
N LYS A 348 33.60 4.76 -15.04
CA LYS A 348 33.54 3.63 -14.11
C LYS A 348 33.04 4.00 -12.69
N ILE A 349 32.23 5.02 -12.56
CA ILE A 349 31.52 5.26 -11.31
C ILE A 349 30.63 4.05 -11.00
N ASN A 350 30.62 3.61 -9.75
CA ASN A 350 29.79 2.47 -9.33
C ASN A 350 28.33 2.66 -9.68
N HIS A 351 27.69 1.64 -10.27
CA HIS A 351 26.33 1.70 -10.79
C HIS A 351 25.27 2.03 -9.72
N VAL A 352 25.46 1.62 -8.47
CA VAL A 352 24.59 1.98 -7.35
C VAL A 352 24.67 3.49 -7.09
N LYS A 353 25.90 4.05 -7.07
CA LYS A 353 26.12 5.48 -6.90
C LYS A 353 25.53 6.29 -8.06
N ILE A 354 25.63 5.78 -9.27
CA ILE A 354 25.00 6.41 -10.45
C ILE A 354 23.48 6.51 -10.24
N LEU A 355 22.81 5.44 -9.84
CA LEU A 355 21.35 5.51 -9.59
C LEU A 355 21.02 6.52 -8.48
N GLN A 356 21.79 6.59 -7.40
CA GLN A 356 21.61 7.60 -6.36
C GLN A 356 21.71 9.03 -6.91
N MET A 357 22.75 9.31 -7.73
CA MET A 357 22.94 10.60 -8.38
C MET A 357 21.76 10.93 -9.32
N ILE A 358 21.29 9.96 -10.10
CA ILE A 358 20.13 10.12 -10.99
C ILE A 358 18.88 10.52 -10.20
N LEU A 359 18.57 9.80 -9.14
CA LEU A 359 17.39 10.03 -8.31
C LEU A 359 17.38 11.44 -7.69
N ASP A 360 18.53 11.94 -7.30
CA ASP A 360 18.66 13.28 -6.69
C ASP A 360 18.67 14.37 -7.76
N GLU A 361 19.52 14.26 -8.80
CA GLU A 361 19.70 15.29 -9.81
C GLU A 361 18.50 15.41 -10.77
N SER A 362 17.79 14.31 -11.05
CA SER A 362 16.55 14.33 -11.83
C SER A 362 15.39 15.01 -11.09
N GLY A 363 15.50 15.13 -9.77
CA GLY A 363 14.42 15.57 -8.88
C GLY A 363 13.43 14.45 -8.52
N TYR A 364 13.74 13.18 -8.83
CA TYR A 364 12.85 12.04 -8.56
C TYR A 364 12.67 11.82 -7.06
N SER A 365 13.75 11.79 -6.29
CA SER A 365 13.71 11.71 -4.82
C SER A 365 12.87 12.84 -4.21
N GLN A 366 13.02 14.06 -4.72
CA GLN A 366 12.24 15.19 -4.24
C GLN A 366 10.75 15.10 -4.62
N MET A 367 10.45 14.56 -5.80
CA MET A 367 9.06 14.32 -6.24
C MET A 367 8.33 13.37 -5.29
N LEU A 368 8.97 12.29 -4.87
CA LEU A 368 8.38 11.33 -3.91
C LEU A 368 8.23 11.93 -2.51
N LYS A 369 9.26 12.63 -2.01
CA LYS A 369 9.25 13.26 -0.67
C LYS A 369 8.23 14.39 -0.56
N ASN A 370 7.89 15.07 -1.65
CA ASN A 370 6.91 16.16 -1.66
C ASN A 370 5.46 15.69 -1.43
N LYS A 371 5.20 14.42 -1.61
CA LYS A 371 3.89 13.80 -1.37
C LYS A 371 4.01 12.94 -0.10
N LYS A 372 3.61 13.50 1.03
CA LYS A 372 3.59 12.77 2.32
C LYS A 372 2.33 11.89 2.37
N ASP A 373 2.36 10.75 1.72
CA ASP A 373 1.36 9.69 1.79
C ASP A 373 2.03 8.32 1.92
N LEU A 374 1.32 7.35 2.46
CA LEU A 374 1.81 5.98 2.68
C LEU A 374 2.30 5.33 1.39
N GLU A 375 1.69 5.65 0.26
CA GLU A 375 2.09 5.09 -1.03
C GLU A 375 3.49 5.55 -1.45
N ASN A 376 3.79 6.84 -1.29
CA ASN A 376 5.12 7.36 -1.62
C ASN A 376 6.19 6.94 -0.63
N GLU A 377 5.85 6.72 0.63
CA GLU A 377 6.76 6.12 1.62
C GLU A 377 7.14 4.70 1.20
N ASN A 378 6.16 3.87 0.84
CA ASN A 378 6.42 2.53 0.31
C ASN A 378 7.27 2.55 -0.96
N ARG A 379 7.05 3.52 -1.85
CA ARG A 379 7.90 3.69 -3.04
C ARG A 379 9.34 4.05 -2.70
N ILE A 380 9.57 4.88 -1.69
CA ILE A 380 10.92 5.20 -1.21
C ILE A 380 11.59 3.95 -0.65
N GLU A 381 10.89 3.15 0.14
CA GLU A 381 11.44 1.88 0.67
C GLU A 381 11.74 0.89 -0.48
N ASN A 382 10.86 0.77 -1.48
CA ASN A 382 11.12 -0.03 -2.66
C ASN A 382 12.40 0.42 -3.42
N ILE A 383 12.66 1.72 -3.51
CA ILE A 383 13.88 2.23 -4.13
C ILE A 383 15.12 1.94 -3.28
N LYS A 384 15.04 2.04 -1.96
CA LYS A 384 16.13 1.64 -1.08
C LYS A 384 16.47 0.16 -1.25
N GLU A 385 15.43 -0.66 -1.35
CA GLU A 385 15.56 -2.09 -1.58
C GLU A 385 16.20 -2.38 -2.96
N LEU A 386 15.82 -1.63 -4.02
CA LEU A 386 16.49 -1.72 -5.32
C LEU A 386 17.98 -1.38 -5.23
N LEU A 387 18.33 -0.31 -4.53
CA LEU A 387 19.72 0.07 -4.30
C LEU A 387 20.51 -1.01 -3.53
N SER A 388 19.84 -1.71 -2.61
CA SER A 388 20.42 -2.84 -1.90
C SER A 388 20.65 -4.03 -2.83
N ALA A 389 19.64 -4.38 -3.64
CA ALA A 389 19.75 -5.44 -4.65
C ALA A 389 20.92 -5.21 -5.63
N MET A 390 21.04 -3.98 -6.12
CA MET A 390 22.09 -3.62 -7.07
C MET A 390 23.52 -3.86 -6.54
N LYS A 391 23.73 -3.81 -5.22
CA LYS A 391 25.04 -4.09 -4.59
C LYS A 391 25.51 -5.53 -4.77
N GLU A 392 24.60 -6.46 -5.07
CA GLU A 392 24.91 -7.87 -5.28
C GLU A 392 25.49 -8.16 -6.66
N PHE A 393 25.44 -7.18 -7.55
CA PHE A 393 25.93 -7.30 -8.94
C PHE A 393 27.24 -6.55 -9.13
N ASP A 394 28.16 -7.15 -9.88
CA ASP A 394 29.48 -6.57 -10.16
C ASP A 394 29.40 -5.30 -10.98
N ASN A 395 28.41 -5.21 -11.88
CA ASN A 395 28.24 -4.10 -12.83
C ASN A 395 26.78 -3.92 -13.25
N LEU A 396 26.52 -2.81 -13.97
CA LEU A 396 25.19 -2.46 -14.44
C LEU A 396 24.63 -3.46 -15.45
N GLU A 397 25.47 -4.03 -16.30
CA GLU A 397 25.07 -4.96 -17.35
C GLU A 397 24.46 -6.24 -16.74
N SER A 398 25.20 -6.88 -15.83
CA SER A 398 24.72 -8.09 -15.13
C SER A 398 23.44 -7.84 -14.35
N PHE A 399 23.28 -6.64 -13.75
CA PHE A 399 22.03 -6.26 -13.11
C PHE A 399 20.86 -6.12 -14.10
N LEU A 400 21.06 -5.44 -15.24
CA LEU A 400 20.00 -5.26 -16.24
C LEU A 400 19.62 -6.59 -16.93
N GLU A 401 20.56 -7.49 -17.13
CA GLU A 401 20.30 -8.86 -17.62
C GLU A 401 19.43 -9.63 -16.61
N HIS A 402 19.79 -9.58 -15.34
CA HIS A 402 19.00 -10.21 -14.28
C HIS A 402 17.56 -9.68 -14.25
N VAL A 403 17.38 -8.36 -14.30
CA VAL A 403 16.04 -7.74 -14.35
C VAL A 403 15.24 -8.20 -15.57
N SER A 404 15.90 -8.31 -16.73
CA SER A 404 15.25 -8.79 -17.95
C SER A 404 14.78 -10.23 -17.82
N LEU A 405 15.59 -11.11 -17.24
CA LEU A 405 15.22 -12.49 -16.95
C LEU A 405 14.06 -12.56 -15.93
N ALA A 406 14.17 -11.82 -14.83
CA ALA A 406 13.15 -11.79 -13.79
C ALA A 406 11.77 -11.37 -14.31
N THR A 407 11.71 -10.44 -15.28
CA THR A 407 10.46 -9.96 -15.88
C THR A 407 9.94 -10.87 -17.01
N SER A 408 10.76 -11.73 -17.60
CA SER A 408 10.38 -12.62 -18.72
C SER A 408 9.86 -13.98 -18.27
N LEU A 409 10.38 -14.53 -17.18
CA LEU A 409 10.07 -15.89 -16.70
C LEU A 409 8.63 -16.09 -16.19
N ASP A 410 7.86 -15.03 -16.09
CA ASP A 410 6.62 -15.02 -15.30
C ASP A 410 5.33 -15.01 -16.13
N ARG A 411 5.43 -14.99 -17.45
CA ARG A 411 4.24 -14.72 -18.30
C ARG A 411 3.30 -15.91 -18.47
N ASP A 412 3.75 -17.15 -18.23
CA ASP A 412 3.02 -18.34 -18.66
C ASP A 412 2.92 -19.49 -17.60
N TRP A 413 3.07 -19.18 -16.30
CA TRP A 413 2.94 -20.25 -15.33
C TRP A 413 1.46 -20.56 -15.02
N GLU A 414 0.96 -21.65 -15.58
CA GLU A 414 -0.31 -22.27 -15.21
C GLU A 414 -0.07 -23.31 -14.10
N GLY A 415 -0.83 -23.28 -13.01
CA GLY A 415 -0.73 -24.25 -11.91
C GLY A 415 -0.67 -23.63 -10.52
N GLU A 416 -0.30 -24.45 -9.55
CA GLU A 416 -0.21 -24.05 -8.14
C GLU A 416 0.91 -23.03 -7.90
N LYS A 417 0.64 -22.04 -7.04
CA LYS A 417 1.57 -20.95 -6.73
C LYS A 417 1.58 -20.65 -5.24
N VAL A 418 2.76 -20.47 -4.66
CA VAL A 418 2.91 -19.95 -3.30
C VAL A 418 2.37 -18.52 -3.24
N SER A 419 1.60 -18.21 -2.20
CA SER A 419 1.05 -16.86 -1.99
C SER A 419 2.02 -16.03 -1.16
N LEU A 420 2.41 -14.87 -1.69
CA LEU A 420 3.26 -13.89 -1.01
C LEU A 420 2.46 -12.60 -0.85
N MET A 421 2.23 -12.16 0.40
CA MET A 421 1.36 -11.04 0.69
C MET A 421 1.71 -10.36 2.01
N THR A 422 1.12 -9.19 2.27
CA THR A 422 1.20 -8.59 3.60
C THR A 422 0.23 -9.27 4.58
N MET A 423 0.56 -9.27 5.88
CA MET A 423 -0.34 -9.76 6.93
C MET A 423 -1.72 -9.08 6.88
N HIS A 424 -1.78 -7.79 6.51
CA HIS A 424 -3.06 -7.08 6.32
C HIS A 424 -3.90 -7.67 5.17
N ALA A 425 -3.26 -8.09 4.08
CA ALA A 425 -3.95 -8.71 2.95
C ALA A 425 -4.37 -10.16 3.23
N ALA A 426 -3.77 -10.78 4.23
CA ALA A 426 -4.08 -12.16 4.65
C ALA A 426 -5.32 -12.24 5.53
N LYS A 427 -5.80 -11.12 6.10
CA LYS A 427 -7.01 -11.13 6.95
C LYS A 427 -8.18 -11.75 6.20
N GLY A 428 -8.83 -12.75 6.80
CA GLY A 428 -9.94 -13.51 6.22
C GLY A 428 -9.51 -14.68 5.32
N LEU A 429 -8.20 -14.85 5.06
CA LEU A 429 -7.66 -16.01 4.35
C LEU A 429 -7.17 -17.08 5.34
N GLU A 430 -6.89 -18.29 4.81
CA GLU A 430 -6.34 -19.40 5.58
C GLU A 430 -5.43 -20.27 4.69
N PHE A 431 -4.38 -20.80 5.29
CA PHE A 431 -3.38 -21.63 4.61
C PHE A 431 -2.91 -22.74 5.53
N ASP A 432 -2.57 -23.91 4.95
CA ASP A 432 -2.07 -25.05 5.73
C ASP A 432 -0.68 -24.78 6.31
N VAL A 433 0.15 -24.01 5.57
CA VAL A 433 1.50 -23.65 5.98
C VAL A 433 1.72 -22.16 5.82
N VAL A 434 2.16 -21.51 6.90
CA VAL A 434 2.41 -20.06 6.93
C VAL A 434 3.84 -19.78 7.38
N PHE A 435 4.53 -18.93 6.63
CA PHE A 435 5.81 -18.35 7.00
C PHE A 435 5.62 -16.88 7.37
N LEU A 436 6.16 -16.47 8.50
CA LEU A 436 6.07 -15.10 9.03
C LEU A 436 7.49 -14.50 9.16
N PRO A 437 8.10 -14.03 8.06
CA PRO A 437 9.47 -13.54 8.08
C PRO A 437 9.58 -12.09 8.60
N GLY A 438 10.80 -11.70 8.93
CA GLY A 438 11.15 -10.32 9.25
C GLY A 438 10.65 -9.85 10.62
N TRP A 439 10.62 -10.72 11.61
CA TRP A 439 10.29 -10.36 13.01
C TRP A 439 11.53 -9.77 13.69
N GLU A 440 11.79 -8.50 13.40
CA GLU A 440 12.94 -7.78 13.94
C GLU A 440 12.60 -6.32 14.26
N GLU A 441 13.31 -5.72 15.21
CA GLU A 441 13.12 -4.34 15.65
C GLU A 441 13.12 -3.35 14.48
N GLY A 442 12.10 -2.48 14.46
CA GLY A 442 11.93 -1.45 13.43
C GLY A 442 11.19 -1.92 12.18
N LEU A 443 11.16 -3.22 11.90
CA LEU A 443 10.46 -3.82 10.78
C LEU A 443 9.11 -4.40 11.22
N PHE A 444 9.13 -5.26 12.24
CA PHE A 444 7.93 -5.76 12.89
C PHE A 444 8.21 -6.07 14.38
N PRO A 445 7.67 -5.25 15.30
CA PRO A 445 6.70 -4.15 15.09
C PRO A 445 7.29 -2.98 14.31
N HIS A 446 6.44 -2.33 13.48
CA HIS A 446 6.88 -1.26 12.59
C HIS A 446 7.18 0.01 13.37
N GLN A 447 8.41 0.54 13.24
CA GLN A 447 8.91 1.70 13.98
C GLN A 447 7.95 2.91 13.93
N LYS A 448 7.43 3.21 12.76
CA LYS A 448 6.54 4.34 12.55
C LYS A 448 5.20 4.21 13.29
N SER A 449 4.64 2.99 13.39
CA SER A 449 3.42 2.75 14.16
C SER A 449 3.60 3.12 15.62
N ILE A 450 4.79 2.81 16.18
CA ILE A 450 5.14 3.13 17.56
C ILE A 450 5.39 4.62 17.72
N GLU A 451 6.12 5.25 16.82
CA GLU A 451 6.42 6.70 16.87
C GLU A 451 5.16 7.57 16.78
N GLU A 452 4.20 7.22 15.92
CA GLU A 452 2.97 8.00 15.71
C GLU A 452 1.90 7.77 16.78
N LYS A 453 1.76 6.54 17.28
CA LYS A 453 0.64 6.14 18.16
C LYS A 453 1.07 5.64 19.53
N GLY A 454 2.38 5.53 19.82
CA GLY A 454 2.91 5.02 21.08
C GLY A 454 2.41 3.59 21.37
N GLU A 455 1.94 3.36 22.59
CA GLU A 455 1.41 2.08 23.07
C GLU A 455 0.25 1.54 22.20
N ASN A 456 -0.65 2.43 21.75
CA ASN A 456 -1.75 2.01 20.87
C ASN A 456 -1.22 1.48 19.51
N GLY A 457 -0.10 2.02 19.01
CA GLY A 457 0.57 1.51 17.82
C GLY A 457 1.14 0.11 18.03
N LEU A 458 1.79 -0.12 19.17
CA LEU A 458 2.31 -1.45 19.54
C LEU A 458 1.19 -2.47 19.71
N GLU A 459 0.05 -2.08 20.32
CA GLU A 459 -1.12 -2.94 20.43
C GLU A 459 -1.70 -3.32 19.05
N GLU A 460 -1.71 -2.38 18.10
CA GLU A 460 -2.15 -2.65 16.72
C GLU A 460 -1.22 -3.62 16.00
N GLU A 461 0.11 -3.47 16.16
CA GLU A 461 1.09 -4.41 15.62
C GLU A 461 0.96 -5.82 16.25
N ARG A 462 0.63 -5.93 17.56
CA ARG A 462 0.32 -7.22 18.19
C ARG A 462 -0.95 -7.87 17.63
N ARG A 463 -2.00 -7.07 17.30
CA ARG A 463 -3.18 -7.60 16.62
C ARG A 463 -2.84 -8.10 15.22
N LEU A 464 -1.97 -7.37 14.52
CA LEU A 464 -1.50 -7.81 13.20
C LEU A 464 -0.69 -9.12 13.29
N ALA A 465 0.16 -9.26 14.31
CA ALA A 465 0.87 -10.50 14.60
C ALA A 465 -0.10 -11.64 14.92
N TYR A 466 -1.13 -11.36 15.73
CA TYR A 466 -2.18 -12.33 16.05
C TYR A 466 -2.90 -12.81 14.79
N VAL A 467 -3.29 -11.92 13.89
CA VAL A 467 -3.90 -12.28 12.60
C VAL A 467 -2.97 -13.13 11.74
N GLY A 468 -1.67 -12.80 11.72
CA GLY A 468 -0.70 -13.58 10.94
C GLY A 468 -0.45 -14.97 11.50
N ILE A 469 -0.50 -15.16 12.82
CA ILE A 469 -0.29 -16.45 13.49
C ILE A 469 -1.53 -17.35 13.38
N THR A 470 -2.74 -16.78 13.51
CA THR A 470 -4.00 -17.53 13.48
C THR A 470 -4.63 -17.66 12.10
#